data_a0ea27e4efa6c9bd68d95b43dbe121d1
#
_entry.id   a0ea27e4efa6c9bd68d95b43dbe121d1
#
_cell.length_a   1.000
_cell.length_b   1.000
_cell.length_c   1.000
_cell.angle_alpha   90.00
_cell.angle_beta   90.00
_cell.angle_gamma   90.00
#
_symmetry.space_group_name_H-M   'P 1'
#
loop_
_entity.id
_entity.type
_entity.pdbx_description
1 polymer ?
#
loop_
_entity_poly.entity_id
_entity_poly.type
_entity_poly.pdbx_seq_one_letter_code
_entity_poly.pdbx_strand_id
1 'polypeptide(L)'
;MNKFIYIHERYEENTCLITFNRPEKHNAFDEQFILELKQALQKANREETCRVIIINAEGSNFCAGADLNWMRRMARFSCEENEANALIFSKLLQLINHL
;
A
#
# COMPACT_ATOMS: atom_id res chain seq x y z
N MET A 1 -3.79 -11.15 -13.79
CA MET A 1 -3.94 -9.70 -13.64
C MET A 1 -4.51 -9.39 -12.27
N ASN A 2 -3.80 -8.59 -11.48
CA ASN A 2 -4.25 -8.23 -10.14
C ASN A 2 -5.30 -7.13 -10.22
N LYS A 3 -6.45 -7.39 -9.62
CA LYS A 3 -7.50 -6.37 -9.49
C LYS A 3 -7.43 -5.82 -8.08
N PHE A 4 -6.89 -4.61 -7.95
CA PHE A 4 -6.82 -3.94 -6.66
C PHE A 4 -8.11 -3.17 -6.38
N ILE A 5 -8.48 -3.09 -5.10
CA ILE A 5 -9.65 -2.34 -4.64
C ILE A 5 -9.25 -0.90 -4.32
N TYR A 6 -8.14 -0.71 -3.62
CA TYR A 6 -7.71 0.59 -3.10
C TYR A 6 -6.54 1.21 -3.85
N ILE A 7 -5.91 0.46 -4.75
CA ILE A 7 -4.74 0.90 -5.48
C ILE A 7 -5.05 0.85 -6.96
N HIS A 8 -4.78 1.95 -7.66
CA HIS A 8 -4.81 1.98 -9.11
C HIS A 8 -3.39 2.08 -9.61
N GLU A 9 -3.02 1.26 -10.57
CA GLU A 9 -1.70 1.33 -11.18
C GLU A 9 -1.81 1.63 -12.67
N ARG A 10 -0.87 2.45 -13.15
CA ARG A 10 -0.80 2.84 -14.54
C ARG A 10 0.65 2.91 -14.97
N TYR A 11 0.96 2.28 -16.08
CA TYR A 11 2.30 2.27 -16.65
C TYR A 11 2.31 3.16 -17.89
N GLU A 12 3.19 4.15 -17.90
CA GLU A 12 3.39 5.04 -19.04
C GLU A 12 4.88 5.17 -19.29
N GLU A 13 5.35 4.77 -20.49
CA GLU A 13 6.76 4.80 -20.84
C GLU A 13 7.62 4.16 -19.77
N ASN A 14 8.45 4.94 -19.08
CA ASN A 14 9.35 4.44 -18.04
C ASN A 14 8.83 4.71 -16.63
N THR A 15 7.57 5.11 -16.51
CA THR A 15 6.98 5.52 -15.23
C THR A 15 5.85 4.59 -14.83
N CYS A 16 5.84 4.19 -13.56
CA CYS A 16 4.71 3.52 -12.94
C CYS A 16 4.02 4.49 -12.00
N LEU A 17 2.75 4.75 -12.25
CA LEU A 17 1.93 5.62 -11.40
C LEU A 17 1.07 4.75 -10.51
N ILE A 18 1.25 4.88 -9.20
CA ILE A 18 0.46 4.16 -8.20
C ILE A 18 -0.40 5.18 -7.47
N THR A 19 -1.72 5.04 -7.59
CA THR A 19 -2.68 5.98 -7.03
C THR A 19 -3.46 5.33 -5.90
N PHE A 20 -3.43 5.93 -4.72
CA PHE A 20 -4.27 5.52 -3.61
C PHE A 20 -5.71 5.93 -3.90
N ASN A 21 -6.63 4.99 -3.82
CA ASN A 21 -8.03 5.24 -4.14
C ASN A 21 -8.94 4.73 -3.02
N ARG A 22 -8.82 5.34 -1.85
CA ARG A 22 -9.69 5.11 -0.71
C ARG A 22 -10.07 6.45 -0.08
N PRO A 23 -10.60 7.40 -0.90
CA PRO A 23 -10.86 8.76 -0.43
C PRO A 23 -11.91 8.83 0.67
N GLU A 24 -12.87 7.92 0.72
CA GLU A 24 -13.92 7.86 1.75
C GLU A 24 -13.36 7.58 3.15
N LYS A 25 -12.14 7.09 3.23
CA LYS A 25 -11.39 6.88 4.49
C LYS A 25 -10.12 7.72 4.53
N HIS A 26 -10.04 8.79 3.73
CA HIS A 26 -8.87 9.66 3.62
C HIS A 26 -7.58 8.88 3.31
N ASN A 27 -7.73 7.79 2.55
CA ASN A 27 -6.63 6.88 2.17
C ASN A 27 -5.92 6.27 3.38
N ALA A 28 -6.66 6.08 4.48
CA ALA A 28 -6.15 5.35 5.63
C ALA A 28 -5.92 3.88 5.25
N PHE A 29 -4.83 3.29 5.73
CA PHE A 29 -4.49 1.94 5.36
C PHE A 29 -5.01 0.91 6.37
N ASP A 30 -5.41 -0.24 5.83
CA ASP A 30 -5.73 -1.46 6.57
C ASP A 30 -4.91 -2.61 5.95
N GLU A 31 -5.23 -3.83 6.33
CA GLU A 31 -4.52 -5.02 5.83
C GLU A 31 -4.59 -5.13 4.30
N GLN A 32 -5.77 -4.91 3.75
CA GLN A 32 -5.97 -5.02 2.30
C GLN A 32 -5.19 -3.93 1.55
N PHE A 33 -5.22 -2.70 2.04
CA PHE A 33 -4.50 -1.59 1.45
C PHE A 33 -2.99 -1.86 1.44
N ILE A 34 -2.46 -2.32 2.57
CA ILE A 34 -1.04 -2.64 2.71
C ILE A 34 -0.64 -3.75 1.74
N LEU A 35 -1.45 -4.80 1.65
CA LEU A 35 -1.19 -5.92 0.76
C LEU A 35 -1.18 -5.49 -0.70
N GLU A 36 -2.16 -4.68 -1.11
CA GLU A 36 -2.24 -4.19 -2.48
C GLU A 36 -1.07 -3.30 -2.83
N LEU A 37 -0.70 -2.38 -1.94
CA LEU A 37 0.44 -1.49 -2.15
C LEU A 37 1.73 -2.29 -2.27
N LYS A 38 1.93 -3.27 -1.41
CA LYS A 38 3.11 -4.14 -1.48
C LYS A 38 3.19 -4.85 -2.82
N GLN A 39 2.08 -5.43 -3.28
CA GLN A 39 2.05 -6.14 -4.55
C GLN A 39 2.32 -5.20 -5.73
N ALA A 40 1.72 -4.01 -5.70
CA ALA A 40 1.93 -3.01 -6.76
C ALA A 40 3.40 -2.56 -6.83
N LEU A 41 4.02 -2.32 -5.68
CA LEU A 41 5.43 -1.91 -5.61
C LEU A 41 6.37 -3.03 -6.07
N GLN A 42 6.10 -4.26 -5.67
CA GLN A 42 6.91 -5.40 -6.09
C GLN A 42 6.82 -5.61 -7.61
N LYS A 43 5.63 -5.45 -8.17
CA LYS A 43 5.43 -5.58 -9.61
C LYS A 43 6.18 -4.47 -10.35
N ALA A 44 6.07 -3.23 -9.90
CA ALA A 44 6.77 -2.10 -10.50
C ALA A 44 8.29 -2.27 -10.43
N ASN A 45 8.77 -2.77 -9.29
CA ASN A 45 10.21 -2.98 -9.09
C ASN A 45 10.79 -4.08 -9.98
N ARG A 46 9.97 -5.04 -10.38
CA ARG A 46 10.38 -6.13 -11.29
C ARG A 46 10.31 -5.73 -12.76
N GLU A 47 9.59 -4.66 -13.07
CA GLU A 47 9.44 -4.21 -14.46
C GLU A 47 10.70 -3.48 -14.92
N GLU A 48 11.41 -4.06 -15.86
CA GLU A 48 12.69 -3.52 -16.34
C GLU A 48 12.58 -2.15 -16.96
N THR A 49 11.44 -1.85 -17.57
CA THR A 49 11.21 -0.54 -18.21
C THR A 49 10.83 0.54 -17.20
N CYS A 50 10.45 0.16 -15.99
CA CYS A 50 10.04 1.13 -14.97
C CYS A 50 11.26 1.74 -14.29
N ARG A 51 11.49 3.02 -14.53
CA ARG A 51 12.61 3.77 -13.94
C ARG A 51 12.18 4.67 -12.79
N VAL A 52 10.91 5.06 -12.78
CA VAL A 52 10.37 5.98 -11.78
C VAL A 52 9.02 5.45 -11.31
N ILE A 53 8.82 5.45 -10.00
CA ILE A 53 7.53 5.14 -9.40
C ILE A 53 7.01 6.43 -8.77
N ILE A 54 5.82 6.86 -9.21
CA ILE A 54 5.14 8.03 -8.67
C ILE A 54 3.96 7.53 -7.87
N ILE A 55 3.87 7.96 -6.62
CA ILE A 55 2.75 7.62 -5.74
C ILE A 55 1.94 8.87 -5.49
N ASN A 56 0.66 8.84 -5.83
CA ASN A 56 -0.28 9.92 -5.54
C ASN A 56 -1.56 9.36 -4.95
N ALA A 57 -2.53 10.21 -4.70
CA ALA A 57 -3.76 9.79 -4.03
C ALA A 57 -4.97 10.58 -4.51
N GLU A 58 -6.10 9.89 -4.61
CA GLU A 58 -7.39 10.54 -4.85
C GLU A 58 -7.89 11.20 -3.57
N GLY A 59 -8.68 12.26 -3.72
CA GLY A 59 -9.24 13.00 -2.59
C GLY A 59 -8.30 14.05 -2.04
N SER A 60 -8.67 14.61 -0.89
CA SER A 60 -7.97 15.75 -0.29
C SER A 60 -6.78 15.34 0.58
N ASN A 61 -6.66 14.07 0.94
CA ASN A 61 -5.59 13.58 1.81
C ASN A 61 -4.79 12.50 1.10
N PHE A 62 -3.47 12.60 1.20
CA PHE A 62 -2.60 11.57 0.64
C PHE A 62 -2.76 10.25 1.41
N CYS A 63 -2.60 10.29 2.73
CA CYS A 63 -2.79 9.15 3.61
C CYS A 63 -3.02 9.64 5.02
N ALA A 64 -4.11 9.20 5.65
CA ALA A 64 -4.46 9.60 7.01
C ALA A 64 -3.83 8.71 8.08
N GLY A 65 -3.04 7.70 7.68
CA GLY A 65 -2.45 6.75 8.60
C GLY A 65 -3.25 5.45 8.69
N ALA A 66 -3.19 4.76 9.82
CA ALA A 66 -3.85 3.48 10.00
C ALA A 66 -5.36 3.64 10.12
N ASP A 67 -6.09 2.72 9.49
CA ASP A 67 -7.55 2.63 9.60
C ASP A 67 -7.95 2.29 11.03
N LEU A 68 -8.91 3.02 11.59
CA LEU A 68 -9.36 2.80 12.97
C LEU A 68 -9.95 1.40 13.18
N ASN A 69 -10.70 0.89 12.20
CA ASN A 69 -11.26 -0.45 12.29
C ASN A 69 -10.17 -1.51 12.29
N TRP A 70 -9.14 -1.31 11.49
CA TRP A 70 -7.97 -2.19 11.49
C TRP A 70 -7.26 -2.18 12.83
N MET A 71 -7.04 -0.98 13.40
CA MET A 71 -6.43 -0.83 14.72
C MET A 71 -7.24 -1.54 15.80
N ARG A 72 -8.58 -1.43 15.75
CA ARG A 72 -9.45 -2.12 16.70
C ARG A 72 -9.35 -3.64 16.57
N ARG A 73 -9.29 -4.15 15.35
CA ARG A 73 -9.10 -5.58 15.13
C ARG A 73 -7.77 -6.06 15.67
N MET A 74 -6.70 -5.29 15.44
CA MET A 74 -5.38 -5.64 15.95
C MET A 74 -5.32 -5.66 17.47
N ALA A 75 -6.07 -4.80 18.13
CA ALA A 75 -6.13 -4.78 19.59
C ALA A 75 -6.75 -6.05 20.20
N ARG A 76 -7.48 -6.83 19.38
CA ARG A 76 -8.09 -8.09 19.80
C ARG A 76 -7.22 -9.30 19.49
N PHE A 77 -6.14 -9.11 18.75
CA PHE A 77 -5.25 -10.20 18.36
C PHE A 77 -4.28 -10.54 19.49
N SER A 78 -3.76 -11.77 19.46
CA SER A 78 -2.67 -12.16 20.34
C SER A 78 -1.40 -11.37 20.02
N CYS A 79 -0.42 -11.41 20.92
CA CYS A 79 0.89 -10.79 20.66
C CYS A 79 1.52 -11.33 19.38
N GLU A 80 1.42 -12.63 19.15
CA GLU A 80 1.99 -13.25 17.93
C GLU A 80 1.33 -12.72 16.67
N GLU A 81 -0.01 -12.58 16.68
CA GLU A 81 -0.73 -12.03 15.55
C GLU A 81 -0.37 -10.57 15.29
N ASN A 82 -0.20 -9.78 16.35
CA ASN A 82 0.21 -8.39 16.23
C ASN A 82 1.63 -8.26 15.70
N GLU A 83 2.53 -9.13 16.13
CA GLU A 83 3.90 -9.18 15.61
C GLU A 83 3.92 -9.51 14.12
N ALA A 84 3.10 -10.47 13.70
CA ALA A 84 2.99 -10.83 12.28
C ALA A 84 2.50 -9.67 11.44
N ASN A 85 1.47 -8.94 11.90
CA ASN A 85 0.94 -7.76 11.21
C ASN A 85 1.96 -6.62 11.17
N ALA A 86 2.68 -6.39 12.26
CA ALA A 86 3.74 -5.40 12.31
C ALA A 86 4.88 -5.74 11.35
N LEU A 87 5.21 -7.02 11.22
CA LEU A 87 6.25 -7.48 10.31
C LEU A 87 5.85 -7.23 8.85
N ILE A 88 4.59 -7.48 8.49
CA ILE A 88 4.09 -7.20 7.14
C ILE A 88 4.26 -5.72 6.81
N PHE A 89 3.87 -4.85 7.73
CA PHE A 89 4.01 -3.40 7.54
C PHE A 89 5.48 -2.98 7.45
N SER A 90 6.33 -3.54 8.29
CA SER A 90 7.77 -3.29 8.27
C SER A 90 8.39 -3.70 6.94
N LYS A 91 7.99 -4.84 6.39
CA LYS A 91 8.48 -5.30 5.08
C LYS A 91 8.05 -4.36 3.96
N LEU A 92 6.85 -3.80 4.04
CA LEU A 92 6.39 -2.80 3.08
C LEU A 92 7.28 -1.56 3.11
N LEU A 93 7.60 -1.05 4.29
CA LEU A 93 8.48 0.11 4.45
C LEU A 93 9.89 -0.17 3.92
N GLN A 94 10.43 -1.36 4.17
CA GLN A 94 11.72 -1.76 3.63
C GLN A 94 11.71 -1.81 2.11
N LEU A 95 10.63 -2.33 1.52
CA LEU A 95 10.48 -2.37 0.07
C LEU A 95 10.52 -0.97 -0.53
N ILE A 96 9.82 -0.01 0.07
CA ILE A 96 9.81 1.37 -0.39
C ILE A 96 11.23 1.96 -0.34
N ASN A 97 11.96 1.72 0.71
CA ASN A 97 13.33 2.23 0.88
C ASN A 97 14.32 1.66 -0.13
N HIS A 98 14.05 0.50 -0.69
CA HIS A 98 14.96 -0.18 -1.62
C HIS A 98 14.55 -0.06 -3.09
N LEU A 99 13.52 0.70 -3.38
CA LEU A 99 13.07 0.92 -4.76
C LEU A 99 13.98 1.85 -5.55
#